data_169322f59e5e625186a7b4a029d2018c
#
_entry.id   169322f59e5e625186a7b4a029d2018c
#
_cell.length_a   1.000
_cell.length_b   1.000
_cell.length_c   1.000
_cell.angle_alpha   90.00
_cell.angle_beta   90.00
_cell.angle_gamma   90.00
#
_symmetry.space_group_name_H-M   'P 1'
#
loop_
_entity.id
_entity.type
_entity.pdbx_description
1 polymer ?
#
loop_
_entity_poly.entity_id
_entity_poly.type
_entity_poly.pdbx_seq_one_letter_code
_entity_poly.pdbx_strand_id
1 'polypeptide(L)'
;MGNLNLAMGIDSVIRIIPLPKIHRSGDKLLGITTYEDREVLVIDLYKKIYGKEAVISQGFLVIFSGLQSWYGITIASLPNVQDVPLNILQPVPPEYRDRDTLGIASHMMQVSIRKSEQLQTVFLLDADLLLKMAS
;
A
#
# COMPACT_ATOMS: atom_id res chain seq x y z
N MET A 1 3.61 -7.90 -0.49
CA MET A 1 4.05 -7.45 -1.82
C MET A 1 5.49 -7.87 -1.99
N GLY A 2 5.74 -8.81 -2.87
CA GLY A 2 7.06 -9.43 -2.95
C GLY A 2 7.45 -10.03 -1.60
N ASN A 3 8.65 -9.70 -1.13
CA ASN A 3 9.15 -10.15 0.17
C ASN A 3 8.81 -9.22 1.33
N LEU A 4 8.15 -8.09 1.04
CA LEU A 4 7.77 -7.14 2.07
C LEU A 4 6.35 -7.39 2.54
N ASN A 5 6.17 -7.36 3.85
CA ASN A 5 4.86 -7.41 4.48
C ASN A 5 4.42 -5.97 4.75
N LEU A 6 3.34 -5.56 4.11
CA LEU A 6 2.83 -4.20 4.20
C LEU A 6 1.44 -4.23 4.82
N ALA A 7 1.13 -3.22 5.61
CA ALA A 7 -0.17 -3.06 6.25
C ALA A 7 -0.66 -1.63 6.10
N MET A 8 -1.95 -1.44 6.30
CA MET A 8 -2.59 -0.13 6.28
C MET A 8 -3.68 -0.10 7.34
N GLY A 9 -3.87 1.04 7.98
CA GLY A 9 -4.96 1.21 8.94
C GLY A 9 -6.30 1.00 8.28
N ILE A 10 -7.16 0.15 8.87
CA ILE A 10 -8.46 -0.18 8.29
C ILE A 10 -9.36 1.05 8.15
N ASP A 11 -9.19 2.03 9.04
CA ASP A 11 -9.97 3.27 8.98
C ASP A 11 -9.66 4.11 7.74
N SER A 12 -8.52 3.90 7.12
CA SER A 12 -8.13 4.58 5.88
C SER A 12 -8.74 3.93 4.64
N VAL A 13 -9.13 2.66 4.73
CA VAL A 13 -9.62 1.89 3.59
C VAL A 13 -11.09 2.16 3.38
N ILE A 14 -11.45 2.61 2.17
CA ILE A 14 -12.84 2.82 1.79
C ILE A 14 -13.45 1.52 1.30
N ARG A 15 -12.76 0.85 0.37
CA ARG A 15 -13.24 -0.40 -0.21
C ARG A 15 -12.13 -1.16 -0.92
N ILE A 16 -12.34 -2.46 -1.08
CA ILE A 16 -11.49 -3.31 -1.92
C ILE A 16 -12.38 -3.87 -3.02
N ILE A 17 -12.00 -3.64 -4.28
CA ILE A 17 -12.78 -4.06 -5.44
C ILE A 17 -11.92 -4.93 -6.36
N PRO A 18 -12.54 -5.75 -7.23
CA PRO A 18 -11.78 -6.41 -8.29
C PRO A 18 -11.04 -5.38 -9.14
N LEU A 19 -9.88 -5.74 -9.64
CA LEU A 19 -9.03 -4.82 -10.37
C LEU A 19 -9.75 -4.24 -11.59
N PRO A 20 -10.01 -2.92 -11.63
CA PRO A 20 -10.64 -2.28 -12.77
C PRO A 20 -9.61 -1.95 -13.84
N LYS A 21 -10.08 -1.45 -14.97
CA LYS A 21 -9.19 -0.89 -15.97
C LYS A 21 -8.58 0.40 -15.45
N ILE A 22 -7.25 0.47 -15.49
CA ILE A 22 -6.50 1.63 -15.00
C ILE A 22 -5.84 2.31 -16.19
N HIS A 23 -6.09 3.61 -16.34
CA HIS A 23 -5.50 4.41 -17.39
C HIS A 23 -4.18 4.98 -16.90
N ARG A 24 -3.09 4.63 -17.56
CA ARG A 24 -1.76 5.11 -17.22
C ARG A 24 -1.15 5.82 -18.43
N SER A 25 -0.31 6.80 -18.16
CA SER A 25 0.40 7.55 -19.18
C SER A 25 1.90 7.32 -18.98
N GLY A 26 2.51 6.50 -19.86
CA GLY A 26 3.94 6.23 -19.85
C GLY A 26 4.43 5.49 -18.59
N ASP A 27 5.60 5.86 -18.11
CA ASP A 27 6.26 5.22 -16.97
C ASP A 27 5.92 5.84 -15.63
N LYS A 28 4.83 6.62 -15.56
CA LYS A 28 4.43 7.29 -14.34
C LYS A 28 3.95 6.31 -13.29
N LEU A 29 4.21 6.65 -12.02
CA LEU A 29 3.73 5.87 -10.89
C LEU A 29 2.22 6.00 -10.68
N LEU A 30 1.61 7.06 -11.20
CA LEU A 30 0.18 7.33 -11.05
C LEU A 30 -0.59 6.89 -12.28
N GLY A 31 -1.68 6.18 -12.04
CA GLY A 31 -2.75 5.92 -13.01
C GLY A 31 -4.06 6.50 -12.50
N ILE A 32 -5.09 6.38 -13.30
CA ILE A 32 -6.43 6.90 -12.96
C ILE A 32 -7.47 5.84 -13.27
N THR A 33 -8.41 5.67 -12.35
CA THR A 33 -9.62 4.90 -12.59
C THR A 33 -10.82 5.63 -11.97
N THR A 34 -12.02 5.16 -12.25
CA THR A 34 -13.25 5.74 -11.70
C THR A 34 -13.95 4.70 -10.84
N TYR A 35 -14.42 5.13 -9.68
CA TYR A 35 -15.23 4.32 -8.78
C TYR A 35 -16.38 5.17 -8.21
N GLU A 36 -17.60 4.71 -8.40
CA GLU A 36 -18.82 5.43 -7.97
C GLU A 36 -18.81 6.91 -8.38
N ASP A 37 -18.52 7.15 -9.66
CA ASP A 37 -18.44 8.49 -10.27
C ASP A 37 -17.34 9.39 -9.68
N ARG A 38 -16.43 8.83 -8.92
CA ARG A 38 -15.27 9.57 -8.40
C ARG A 38 -13.99 9.09 -9.04
N GLU A 39 -13.09 10.02 -9.27
CA GLU A 39 -11.75 9.72 -9.75
C GLU A 39 -10.90 9.15 -8.62
N VAL A 40 -10.22 8.05 -8.91
CA VAL A 40 -9.28 7.42 -7.99
C VAL A 40 -7.91 7.46 -8.62
N LEU A 41 -6.95 8.05 -7.92
CA LEU A 41 -5.55 8.06 -8.34
C LEU A 41 -4.90 6.76 -7.88
N VAL A 42 -4.43 5.96 -8.84
CA VAL A 42 -3.86 4.64 -8.56
C VAL A 42 -2.35 4.73 -8.53
N ILE A 43 -1.77 4.32 -7.42
CA ILE A 43 -0.32 4.35 -7.21
C ILE A 43 0.26 2.97 -7.51
N ASP A 44 1.26 2.92 -8.40
CA ASP A 44 1.98 1.69 -8.68
C ASP A 44 3.07 1.49 -7.61
N LEU A 45 2.64 0.95 -6.49
CA LEU A 45 3.52 0.74 -5.34
C LEU A 45 4.61 -0.28 -5.64
N TYR A 46 4.27 -1.34 -6.38
CA TYR A 46 5.25 -2.35 -6.74
C TYR A 46 6.37 -1.76 -7.60
N LYS A 47 6.03 -0.93 -8.58
CA LYS A 47 7.02 -0.25 -9.42
C LYS A 47 7.92 0.65 -8.58
N LYS A 48 7.35 1.36 -7.60
CA LYS A 48 8.15 2.22 -6.72
C LYS A 48 9.13 1.42 -5.87
N ILE A 49 8.69 0.31 -5.32
CA ILE A 49 9.52 -0.51 -4.42
C ILE A 49 10.56 -1.30 -5.21
N TYR A 50 10.17 -1.90 -6.32
CA TYR A 50 11.03 -2.85 -7.06
C TYR A 50 11.55 -2.31 -8.38
N GLY A 51 11.14 -1.12 -8.81
CA GLY A 51 11.62 -0.49 -10.04
C GLY A 51 11.09 -1.09 -11.33
N LYS A 52 10.15 -2.02 -11.27
CA LYS A 52 9.57 -2.65 -12.44
C LYS A 52 8.08 -2.90 -12.23
N GLU A 53 7.34 -2.97 -13.34
CA GLU A 53 5.90 -3.17 -13.27
C GLU A 53 5.55 -4.59 -12.83
N ALA A 54 4.54 -4.70 -11.95
CA ALA A 54 3.96 -5.99 -11.64
C ALA A 54 3.02 -6.41 -12.76
N VAL A 55 3.12 -7.67 -13.17
CA VAL A 55 2.14 -8.24 -14.11
C VAL A 55 1.02 -8.83 -13.26
N ILE A 56 -0.02 -8.03 -13.03
CA ILE A 56 -1.20 -8.46 -12.29
C ILE A 56 -2.33 -8.61 -13.29
N SER A 57 -2.63 -9.87 -13.65
CA SER A 57 -3.73 -10.18 -14.58
C SER A 57 -5.07 -10.30 -13.87
N GLN A 58 -5.05 -10.77 -12.63
CA GLN A 58 -6.21 -10.86 -11.75
C GLN A 58 -5.78 -10.36 -10.38
N GLY A 59 -6.50 -9.39 -9.87
CA GLY A 59 -6.13 -8.81 -8.58
C GLY A 59 -7.23 -7.90 -8.08
N PHE A 60 -6.86 -7.03 -7.18
CA PHE A 60 -7.78 -6.13 -6.51
C PHE A 60 -7.21 -4.73 -6.42
N LEU A 61 -8.08 -3.77 -6.26
CA LEU A 61 -7.73 -2.39 -5.98
C LEU A 61 -8.20 -2.05 -4.57
N VAL A 62 -7.27 -1.66 -3.72
CA VAL A 62 -7.58 -1.13 -2.39
C VAL A 62 -7.76 0.38 -2.53
N ILE A 63 -8.96 0.87 -2.26
CA ILE A 63 -9.27 2.30 -2.31
C ILE A 63 -9.22 2.87 -0.91
N PHE A 64 -8.47 3.93 -0.74
CA PHE A 64 -8.33 4.60 0.55
C PHE A 64 -8.48 6.11 0.40
N SER A 65 -8.89 6.75 1.50
CA SER A 65 -9.09 8.20 1.51
C SER A 65 -7.78 8.93 1.78
N GLY A 66 -7.51 9.96 0.99
CA GLY A 66 -6.49 10.95 1.28
C GLY A 66 -7.13 12.26 1.68
N LEU A 67 -6.32 13.30 1.85
CA LEU A 67 -6.81 14.60 2.30
C LEU A 67 -7.74 15.28 1.31
N GLN A 68 -7.51 15.12 0.01
CA GLN A 68 -8.27 15.80 -1.04
C GLN A 68 -8.89 14.88 -2.07
N SER A 69 -8.43 13.63 -2.15
CA SER A 69 -8.85 12.70 -3.21
C SER A 69 -8.85 11.28 -2.69
N TRP A 70 -9.45 10.41 -3.47
CA TRP A 70 -9.35 8.98 -3.23
C TRP A 70 -8.15 8.43 -3.98
N TYR A 71 -7.47 7.47 -3.37
CA TYR A 71 -6.29 6.83 -3.90
C TYR A 71 -6.47 5.33 -3.91
N GLY A 72 -5.71 4.65 -4.74
CA GLY A 72 -5.77 3.20 -4.82
C GLY A 72 -4.40 2.56 -4.96
N ILE A 73 -4.29 1.34 -4.45
CA ILE A 73 -3.11 0.49 -4.60
C ILE A 73 -3.56 -0.84 -5.16
N THR A 74 -2.87 -1.33 -6.19
CA THR A 74 -3.16 -2.64 -6.77
C THR A 74 -2.49 -3.74 -5.97
N ILE A 75 -3.23 -4.81 -5.72
CA ILE A 75 -2.74 -6.00 -5.00
C ILE A 75 -3.14 -7.26 -5.74
N ALA A 76 -2.32 -8.31 -5.60
CA ALA A 76 -2.54 -9.58 -6.31
C ALA A 76 -3.56 -10.48 -5.61
N SER A 77 -3.69 -10.37 -4.29
CA SER A 77 -4.60 -11.19 -3.49
C SER A 77 -5.23 -10.38 -2.38
N LEU A 78 -6.40 -10.83 -1.89
CA LEU A 78 -7.09 -10.14 -0.80
C LEU A 78 -6.23 -10.11 0.45
N PRO A 79 -6.17 -8.95 1.12
CA PRO A 79 -5.43 -8.83 2.37
C PRO A 79 -6.19 -9.46 3.53
N ASN A 80 -5.48 -9.75 4.61
CA ASN A 80 -6.07 -10.18 5.88
C ASN A 80 -6.25 -8.99 6.78
N VAL A 81 -7.33 -8.99 7.56
CA VAL A 81 -7.55 -8.01 8.63
C VAL A 81 -7.08 -8.62 9.94
N GLN A 82 -6.26 -7.88 10.67
CA GLN A 82 -5.72 -8.35 11.93
C GLN A 82 -5.73 -7.23 12.96
N ASP A 83 -6.20 -7.56 14.17
CA ASP A 83 -6.12 -6.64 15.31
C ASP A 83 -4.72 -6.67 15.88
N VAL A 84 -4.14 -5.49 16.07
CA VAL A 84 -2.77 -5.35 16.54
C VAL A 84 -2.74 -4.33 17.68
N PRO A 85 -2.11 -4.67 18.84
CA PRO A 85 -1.95 -3.71 19.92
C PRO A 85 -1.09 -2.52 19.46
N LEU A 86 -1.52 -1.30 19.82
CA LEU A 86 -0.77 -0.10 19.44
C LEU A 86 0.63 -0.07 20.05
N ASN A 87 0.84 -0.72 21.18
CA ASN A 87 2.13 -0.69 21.87
C ASN A 87 3.24 -1.47 21.15
N ILE A 88 2.91 -2.28 20.13
CA ILE A 88 3.94 -2.96 19.34
C ILE A 88 4.39 -2.17 18.12
N LEU A 89 3.72 -1.06 17.82
CA LEU A 89 4.11 -0.17 16.72
C LEU A 89 5.36 0.60 17.10
N GLN A 90 6.35 0.61 16.22
CA GLN A 90 7.60 1.33 16.40
C GLN A 90 7.82 2.26 15.20
N PRO A 91 8.37 3.47 15.41
CA PRO A 91 8.76 4.29 14.28
C PRO A 91 9.78 3.57 13.42
N VAL A 92 9.71 3.77 12.12
CA VAL A 92 10.71 3.21 11.20
C VAL A 92 12.04 3.92 11.46
N PRO A 93 13.13 3.19 11.75
CA PRO A 93 14.43 3.82 11.96
C PRO A 93 14.89 4.64 10.75
N PRO A 94 15.63 5.75 10.98
CA PRO A 94 16.09 6.61 9.87
C PRO A 94 16.89 5.87 8.81
N GLU A 95 17.65 4.86 9.20
CA GLU A 95 18.45 4.04 8.27
C GLU A 95 17.58 3.31 7.23
N TYR A 96 16.34 2.99 7.56
CA TYR A 96 15.39 2.41 6.61
C TYR A 96 14.70 3.47 5.79
N ARG A 97 14.46 4.67 6.36
CA ARG A 97 13.81 5.78 5.66
C ARG A 97 14.69 6.39 4.59
N ASP A 98 16.00 6.36 4.80
CA ASP A 98 16.96 6.88 3.83
C ASP A 98 17.04 6.03 2.57
N ARG A 99 16.46 4.82 2.60
CA ARG A 99 16.25 4.01 1.43
C ARG A 99 14.90 4.35 0.83
N ASP A 100 14.87 4.72 -0.44
CA ASP A 100 13.65 5.13 -1.13
C ASP A 100 12.48 4.17 -0.98
N THR A 101 12.78 2.88 -0.80
CA THR A 101 11.75 1.84 -0.74
C THR A 101 10.88 1.89 0.51
N LEU A 102 11.39 2.43 1.63
CA LEU A 102 10.66 2.44 2.91
C LEU A 102 10.26 3.83 3.39
N GLY A 103 10.47 4.87 2.56
CA GLY A 103 10.04 6.23 2.88
C GLY A 103 8.53 6.39 2.95
N ILE A 104 7.76 5.38 2.56
CA ILE A 104 6.30 5.37 2.57
C ILE A 104 5.71 4.79 3.84
N ALA A 105 6.53 4.20 4.71
CA ALA A 105 6.07 3.60 5.96
C ALA A 105 6.34 4.53 7.14
N SER A 106 5.34 4.69 8.00
CA SER A 106 5.50 5.48 9.22
C SER A 106 6.00 4.66 10.38
N HIS A 107 5.58 3.42 10.47
CA HIS A 107 5.86 2.52 11.60
C HIS A 107 6.14 1.11 11.11
N MET A 108 6.75 0.33 11.98
CA MET A 108 6.96 -1.09 11.77
C MET A 108 6.51 -1.87 13.00
N MET A 109 6.28 -3.17 12.83
CA MET A 109 5.87 -4.04 13.92
C MET A 109 6.32 -5.47 13.65
N GLN A 110 6.49 -6.24 14.72
CA GLN A 110 6.79 -7.67 14.66
C GLN A 110 5.53 -8.42 15.06
N VAL A 111 4.93 -9.15 14.12
CA VAL A 111 3.69 -9.87 14.36
C VAL A 111 3.73 -11.26 13.72
N SER A 112 2.91 -12.15 14.26
CA SER A 112 2.67 -13.47 13.68
C SER A 112 1.62 -13.32 12.59
N ILE A 113 1.95 -13.76 11.37
CA ILE A 113 1.07 -13.68 10.22
C ILE A 113 0.58 -15.08 9.88
N ARG A 114 -0.73 -15.22 9.57
CA ARG A 114 -1.34 -16.47 9.09
C ARG A 114 -1.09 -17.66 10.01
N LYS A 115 -1.23 -17.48 11.32
CA LYS A 115 -1.01 -18.54 12.32
C LYS A 115 0.42 -19.10 12.31
N SER A 116 1.36 -18.41 11.70
CA SER A 116 2.77 -18.77 11.79
C SER A 116 3.28 -18.47 13.20
N GLU A 117 4.07 -19.39 13.78
CA GLU A 117 4.70 -19.15 15.07
C GLU A 117 5.85 -18.14 15.00
N GLN A 118 6.34 -17.88 13.79
CA GLN A 118 7.43 -16.93 13.58
C GLN A 118 6.89 -15.51 13.47
N LEU A 119 7.55 -14.60 14.18
CA LEU A 119 7.27 -13.18 14.04
C LEU A 119 7.85 -12.66 12.72
N GLN A 120 7.07 -11.86 12.01
CA GLN A 120 7.49 -11.23 10.77
C GLN A 120 7.42 -9.72 10.92
N THR A 121 8.32 -9.02 10.25
CA THR A 121 8.31 -7.56 10.22
C THR A 121 7.28 -7.08 9.23
N VAL A 122 6.37 -6.22 9.69
CA VAL A 122 5.34 -5.59 8.87
C VAL A 122 5.53 -4.09 8.91
N PHE A 123 5.50 -3.44 7.76
CA PHE A 123 5.62 -1.99 7.65
C PHE A 123 4.23 -1.39 7.44
N LEU A 124 3.89 -0.42 8.30
CA LEU A 124 2.62 0.28 8.22
C LEU A 124 2.74 1.44 7.24
N LEU A 125 1.99 1.37 6.14
CA LEU A 125 1.99 2.40 5.11
C LEU A 125 1.30 3.66 5.61
N ASP A 126 1.88 4.80 5.25
CA ASP A 126 1.31 6.11 5.53
C ASP A 126 0.82 6.71 4.22
N ALA A 127 -0.47 7.02 4.15
CA ALA A 127 -1.09 7.54 2.93
C ALA A 127 -0.44 8.86 2.49
N ASP A 128 -0.12 9.74 3.45
CA ASP A 128 0.49 11.03 3.13
C ASP A 128 1.90 10.87 2.55
N LEU A 129 2.68 9.93 3.09
CA LEU A 129 4.00 9.64 2.56
C LEU A 129 3.93 9.03 1.16
N LEU A 130 2.95 8.14 0.92
CA LEU A 130 2.70 7.59 -0.40
C LEU A 130 2.41 8.68 -1.43
N LEU A 131 1.59 9.65 -1.05
CA LEU A 131 1.20 10.73 -1.93
C LEU A 131 2.34 11.67 -2.26
N LYS A 132 3.14 12.04 -1.28
CA LYS A 132 4.32 12.87 -1.50
C LYS A 132 5.28 12.21 -2.48
N MET A 133 5.39 10.91 -2.40
CA MET A 133 6.32 10.16 -3.23
C MET A 133 5.83 9.99 -4.66
N ALA A 134 4.53 9.88 -4.84
CA ALA A 134 3.91 9.64 -6.14
C ALA A 134 3.69 10.93 -6.94
N SER A 135 3.75 12.07 -6.29
CA SER A 135 3.54 13.38 -6.95
C SER A 135 4.78 13.94 -7.60
#